data_0a9b2e3db380f75e5a2ebad40210e9a3
#
_entry.id   0a9b2e3db380f75e5a2ebad40210e9a3
#
_cell.length_a   1.000
_cell.length_b   1.000
_cell.length_c   1.000
_cell.angle_alpha   90.00
_cell.angle_beta   90.00
_cell.angle_gamma   90.00
#
_symmetry.space_group_name_H-M   'P 1'
#
loop_
_entity.id
_entity.type
_entity.pdbx_description
1 polymer ?
#
loop_
_entity_poly.entity_id
_entity_poly.type
_entity_poly.pdbx_seq_one_letter_code
_entity_poly.pdbx_strand_id
1 'polypeptide(L)'
;IPLCLVGSEMCIRDRGGKGANIIFKDADPEAIERGALRCFRNSGQSCNAPTRMLVEKSMYEEAIERLKKYTESFEVGDPKKEGEHIGPVISETQYNKIQTLIQKGIDEGAKLVAGGTGKPDGLDKGYFVKPTVFADVNNDMDVARTEIFGPVLSVIPFETEEEAIKIANDTDYGLTNY
;
A
#
# COMPACT_ATOMS: atom_id res chain seq x y z
N ILE A 1 -31.44 -8.86 17.14
CA ILE A 1 -30.57 -7.77 16.66
C ILE A 1 -30.48 -7.93 15.15
N PRO A 2 -30.89 -6.95 14.32
CA PRO A 2 -30.82 -7.09 12.87
C PRO A 2 -29.36 -7.32 12.43
N LEU A 3 -29.14 -8.31 11.59
CA LEU A 3 -27.83 -8.67 11.03
C LEU A 3 -27.11 -7.48 10.35
N CYS A 4 -27.89 -6.50 9.85
CA CYS A 4 -27.36 -5.28 9.26
C CYS A 4 -26.74 -4.31 10.28
N LEU A 5 -27.13 -4.35 11.55
CA LEU A 5 -26.49 -3.57 12.61
C LEU A 5 -25.15 -4.18 13.03
N VAL A 6 -25.02 -5.50 13.01
CA VAL A 6 -23.73 -6.17 13.27
C VAL A 6 -22.71 -5.84 12.17
N GLY A 7 -23.13 -5.86 10.92
CA GLY A 7 -22.27 -5.46 9.80
C GLY A 7 -21.85 -3.98 9.83
N SER A 8 -22.78 -3.07 10.15
CA SER A 8 -22.46 -1.65 10.27
C SER A 8 -21.63 -1.32 11.51
N GLU A 9 -21.83 -2.00 12.63
CA GLU A 9 -20.96 -1.85 13.81
C GLU A 9 -19.56 -2.40 13.54
N MET A 10 -19.41 -3.50 12.82
CA MET A 10 -18.10 -3.96 12.35
C MET A 10 -17.43 -2.92 11.46
N CYS A 11 -18.13 -2.35 10.48
CA CYS A 11 -17.57 -1.32 9.60
C CYS A 11 -17.26 0.00 10.35
N ILE A 12 -17.99 0.35 11.39
CA ILE A 12 -17.77 1.57 12.19
C ILE A 12 -16.68 1.35 13.26
N ARG A 13 -16.57 0.14 13.79
CA ARG A 13 -15.57 -0.23 14.81
C ARG A 13 -14.32 -0.85 14.21
N ASP A 14 -14.44 -1.39 13.03
CA ASP A 14 -13.30 -1.90 12.31
C ASP A 14 -12.44 -0.73 11.87
N ARG A 15 -11.25 -0.69 12.39
CA ARG A 15 -10.29 0.41 12.25
C ARG A 15 -9.58 0.36 10.91
N GLY A 16 -10.21 -0.21 9.89
CA GLY A 16 -9.64 -0.39 8.57
C GLY A 16 -8.74 -1.61 8.46
N GLY A 17 -7.76 -1.55 7.59
CA GLY A 17 -6.87 -2.66 7.30
C GLY A 17 -5.43 -2.23 7.11
N LYS A 18 -4.52 -3.14 7.48
CA LYS A 18 -3.09 -3.06 7.17
C LYS A 18 -2.64 -4.44 6.68
N GLY A 19 -3.40 -4.99 5.72
CA GLY A 19 -3.23 -6.34 5.21
C GLY A 19 -1.83 -6.61 4.67
N ALA A 20 -1.32 -7.81 4.92
CA ALA A 20 -0.10 -8.30 4.34
C ALA A 20 -0.37 -9.11 3.07
N ASN A 21 0.48 -8.95 2.07
CA ASN A 21 0.62 -9.83 0.91
C ASN A 21 1.97 -10.54 1.06
N ILE A 22 1.94 -11.86 1.27
CA ILE A 22 3.15 -12.65 1.53
C ILE A 22 3.57 -13.34 0.24
N ILE A 23 4.80 -13.08 -0.22
CA ILE A 23 5.33 -13.59 -1.48
C ILE A 23 6.57 -14.43 -1.21
N PHE A 24 6.46 -15.72 -1.45
CA PHE A 24 7.54 -16.69 -1.44
C PHE A 24 8.19 -16.80 -2.82
N LYS A 25 9.40 -17.35 -2.88
CA LYS A 25 10.20 -17.51 -4.12
C LYS A 25 9.53 -18.36 -5.20
N ASP A 26 8.61 -19.24 -4.80
CA ASP A 26 7.84 -20.11 -5.70
C ASP A 26 6.44 -19.57 -6.03
N ALA A 27 6.15 -18.32 -5.64
CA ALA A 27 4.91 -17.66 -5.99
C ALA A 27 4.76 -17.50 -7.51
N ASP A 28 3.51 -17.31 -7.94
CA ASP A 28 3.22 -16.96 -9.34
C ASP A 28 4.08 -15.77 -9.82
N PRO A 29 4.68 -15.86 -11.02
CA PRO A 29 5.54 -14.81 -11.55
C PRO A 29 4.94 -13.39 -11.52
N GLU A 30 3.62 -13.26 -11.64
CA GLU A 30 2.93 -11.96 -11.62
C GLU A 30 2.47 -11.52 -10.20
N ALA A 31 2.78 -12.27 -9.16
CA ALA A 31 2.29 -12.00 -7.81
C ALA A 31 2.69 -10.62 -7.29
N ILE A 32 3.87 -10.14 -7.66
CA ILE A 32 4.41 -8.83 -7.24
C ILE A 32 3.58 -7.70 -7.84
N GLU A 33 3.40 -7.70 -9.16
CA GLU A 33 2.64 -6.66 -9.87
C GLU A 33 1.16 -6.69 -9.49
N ARG A 34 0.58 -7.89 -9.34
CA ARG A 34 -0.80 -8.03 -8.86
C ARG A 34 -0.98 -7.49 -7.45
N GLY A 35 0.00 -7.69 -6.59
CA GLY A 35 -0.01 -7.14 -5.23
C GLY A 35 0.06 -5.61 -5.25
N ALA A 36 0.95 -5.03 -6.04
CA ALA A 36 1.04 -3.59 -6.23
C ALA A 36 -0.24 -3.00 -6.83
N LEU A 37 -0.80 -3.64 -7.88
CA LEU A 37 -2.08 -3.24 -8.47
C LEU A 37 -3.21 -3.21 -7.44
N ARG A 38 -3.32 -4.24 -6.59
CA ARG A 38 -4.35 -4.30 -5.53
C ARG A 38 -4.16 -3.20 -4.49
N CYS A 39 -2.91 -2.83 -4.19
CA CYS A 39 -2.60 -1.72 -3.29
C CYS A 39 -2.98 -0.36 -3.90
N PHE A 40 -2.73 -0.16 -5.20
CA PHE A 40 -2.91 1.14 -5.86
C PHE A 40 -4.32 1.38 -6.39
N ARG A 41 -5.08 0.33 -6.72
CA ARG A 41 -6.46 0.46 -7.19
C ARG A 41 -7.28 1.37 -6.28
N ASN A 42 -8.21 2.13 -6.89
CA ASN A 42 -9.01 3.14 -6.20
C ASN A 42 -8.16 4.15 -5.40
N SER A 43 -6.94 4.42 -5.89
CA SER A 43 -5.97 5.30 -5.22
C SER A 43 -5.62 4.84 -3.79
N GLY A 44 -5.64 3.52 -3.56
CA GLY A 44 -5.38 2.92 -2.25
C GLY A 44 -6.46 3.12 -1.21
N GLN A 45 -7.64 3.62 -1.60
CA GLN A 45 -8.77 3.90 -0.71
C GLN A 45 -9.67 2.67 -0.55
N SER A 46 -9.08 1.57 -0.08
CA SER A 46 -9.78 0.30 0.19
C SER A 46 -9.27 -0.31 1.49
N CYS A 47 -10.19 -0.68 2.38
CA CYS A 47 -9.84 -1.27 3.68
C CYS A 47 -9.11 -2.61 3.56
N ASN A 48 -9.33 -3.35 2.46
CA ASN A 48 -8.68 -4.62 2.15
C ASN A 48 -7.44 -4.48 1.23
N ALA A 49 -6.96 -3.27 0.96
CA ALA A 49 -5.75 -3.08 0.17
C ALA A 49 -4.53 -3.70 0.89
N PRO A 50 -3.75 -4.58 0.24
CA PRO A 50 -2.55 -5.18 0.83
C PRO A 50 -1.39 -4.17 0.81
N THR A 51 -1.35 -3.29 1.79
CA THR A 51 -0.39 -2.18 1.86
C THR A 51 0.95 -2.55 2.46
N ARG A 52 1.08 -3.78 3.00
CA ARG A 52 2.37 -4.39 3.35
C ARG A 52 2.63 -5.57 2.41
N MET A 53 3.73 -5.55 1.69
CA MET A 53 4.19 -6.68 0.89
C MET A 53 5.39 -7.30 1.58
N LEU A 54 5.22 -8.52 2.08
CA LEU A 54 6.27 -9.30 2.69
C LEU A 54 6.90 -10.16 1.60
N VAL A 55 8.21 -10.04 1.37
CA VAL A 55 8.90 -10.72 0.28
C VAL A 55 10.03 -11.57 0.82
N GLU A 56 10.09 -12.84 0.41
CA GLU A 56 11.19 -13.73 0.77
C GLU A 56 12.53 -13.13 0.33
N LYS A 57 13.49 -13.10 1.22
CA LYS A 57 14.79 -12.42 1.06
C LYS A 57 15.54 -12.87 -0.20
N SER A 58 15.39 -14.12 -0.59
CA SER A 58 16.03 -14.69 -1.77
C SER A 58 15.66 -14.01 -3.09
N MET A 59 14.48 -13.39 -3.17
CA MET A 59 13.98 -12.68 -4.35
C MET A 59 13.73 -11.18 -4.11
N TYR A 60 14.15 -10.66 -2.96
CA TYR A 60 13.79 -9.31 -2.52
C TYR A 60 14.27 -8.22 -3.48
N GLU A 61 15.55 -8.25 -3.88
CA GLU A 61 16.12 -7.25 -4.80
C GLU A 61 15.41 -7.26 -6.17
N GLU A 62 15.14 -8.45 -6.72
CA GLU A 62 14.37 -8.59 -7.95
C GLU A 62 12.96 -7.99 -7.79
N ALA A 63 12.31 -8.29 -6.66
CA ALA A 63 10.97 -7.76 -6.38
C ALA A 63 10.97 -6.23 -6.32
N ILE A 64 11.99 -5.62 -5.69
CA ILE A 64 12.12 -4.15 -5.62
C ILE A 64 12.31 -3.54 -7.01
N GLU A 65 13.15 -4.12 -7.86
CA GLU A 65 13.33 -3.63 -9.24
C GLU A 65 12.05 -3.73 -10.06
N ARG A 66 11.31 -4.84 -9.94
CA ARG A 66 10.02 -5.05 -10.61
C ARG A 66 8.97 -4.06 -10.13
N LEU A 67 8.86 -3.87 -8.80
CA LEU A 67 7.95 -2.89 -8.20
C LEU A 67 8.26 -1.48 -8.67
N LYS A 68 9.53 -1.09 -8.72
CA LYS A 68 9.95 0.20 -9.24
C LYS A 68 9.44 0.42 -10.66
N LYS A 69 9.79 -0.50 -11.56
CA LYS A 69 9.41 -0.42 -12.97
C LYS A 69 7.89 -0.38 -13.16
N TYR A 70 7.17 -1.25 -12.44
CA TYR A 70 5.71 -1.31 -12.50
C TYR A 70 5.07 -0.01 -11.98
N THR A 71 5.54 0.51 -10.84
CA THR A 71 5.00 1.72 -10.23
C THR A 71 5.26 2.96 -11.08
N GLU A 72 6.44 3.07 -11.70
CA GLU A 72 6.78 4.16 -12.62
C GLU A 72 5.93 4.14 -13.90
N SER A 73 5.45 2.97 -14.32
CA SER A 73 4.55 2.83 -15.47
C SER A 73 3.07 3.05 -15.12
N PHE A 74 2.74 3.17 -13.84
CA PHE A 74 1.36 3.26 -13.39
C PHE A 74 0.79 4.66 -13.57
N GLU A 75 -0.26 4.77 -14.36
CA GLU A 75 -0.83 6.08 -14.70
C GLU A 75 -1.73 6.64 -13.60
N VAL A 76 -1.59 7.94 -13.37
CA VAL A 76 -2.50 8.75 -12.54
C VAL A 76 -3.15 9.80 -13.44
N GLY A 77 -4.47 9.89 -13.44
CA GLY A 77 -5.15 10.73 -14.41
C GLY A 77 -6.53 11.22 -14.01
N ASP A 78 -7.13 12.01 -14.93
CA ASP A 78 -8.48 12.53 -14.77
C ASP A 78 -9.50 11.38 -14.81
N PRO A 79 -10.29 11.18 -13.73
CA PRO A 79 -11.27 10.08 -13.65
C PRO A 79 -12.43 10.21 -14.66
N LYS A 80 -12.54 11.32 -15.38
CA LYS A 80 -13.51 11.49 -16.48
C LYS A 80 -13.03 10.90 -17.79
N LYS A 81 -11.76 10.56 -17.90
CA LYS A 81 -11.19 9.91 -19.09
C LYS A 81 -11.29 8.40 -18.95
N GLU A 82 -11.56 7.72 -20.05
CA GLU A 82 -11.45 6.26 -20.10
C GLU A 82 -9.99 5.82 -19.99
N GLY A 83 -9.72 4.71 -19.31
CA GLY A 83 -8.38 4.16 -19.14
C GLY A 83 -8.21 3.41 -17.83
N GLU A 84 -7.06 2.75 -17.68
CA GLU A 84 -6.70 1.99 -16.47
C GLU A 84 -5.88 2.82 -15.46
N HIS A 85 -6.09 4.12 -15.42
CA HIS A 85 -5.43 5.02 -14.47
C HIS A 85 -6.19 5.13 -13.15
N ILE A 86 -5.46 5.53 -12.09
CA ILE A 86 -6.09 5.89 -10.81
C ILE A 86 -6.40 7.38 -10.77
N GLY A 87 -7.52 7.71 -10.10
CA GLY A 87 -7.97 9.08 -9.91
C GLY A 87 -7.40 9.75 -8.66
N PRO A 88 -7.99 10.88 -8.23
CA PRO A 88 -7.61 11.58 -7.01
C PRO A 88 -8.14 10.84 -5.77
N VAL A 89 -7.57 11.16 -4.60
CA VAL A 89 -8.17 10.80 -3.32
C VAL A 89 -9.32 11.74 -2.97
N ILE A 90 -10.16 11.31 -2.01
CA ILE A 90 -11.47 11.90 -1.74
C ILE A 90 -11.45 13.36 -1.28
N SER A 91 -10.40 13.82 -0.60
CA SER A 91 -10.37 15.16 0.00
C SER A 91 -8.95 15.69 0.22
N GLU A 92 -8.85 17.00 0.47
CA GLU A 92 -7.62 17.65 0.86
C GLU A 92 -7.05 17.11 2.19
N THR A 93 -7.91 16.86 3.15
CA THR A 93 -7.51 16.27 4.43
C THR A 93 -6.86 14.91 4.24
N GLN A 94 -7.44 14.07 3.37
CA GLN A 94 -6.87 12.74 3.07
C GLN A 94 -5.56 12.88 2.28
N TYR A 95 -5.49 13.78 1.31
CA TYR A 95 -4.26 14.08 0.59
C TYR A 95 -3.14 14.48 1.54
N ASN A 96 -3.39 15.44 2.42
CA ASN A 96 -2.39 15.93 3.38
C ASN A 96 -1.95 14.85 4.37
N LYS A 97 -2.89 14.01 4.86
CA LYS A 97 -2.56 12.83 5.68
C LYS A 97 -1.58 11.90 4.96
N ILE A 98 -1.86 11.58 3.69
CA ILE A 98 -1.01 10.69 2.90
C ILE A 98 0.38 11.31 2.71
N GLN A 99 0.45 12.60 2.34
CA GLN A 99 1.73 13.30 2.17
C GLN A 99 2.57 13.30 3.44
N THR A 100 1.93 13.55 4.59
CA THR A 100 2.60 13.52 5.91
C THR A 100 3.14 12.14 6.22
N LEU A 101 2.37 11.07 5.95
CA LEU A 101 2.83 9.70 6.21
C LEU A 101 3.92 9.23 5.24
N ILE A 102 3.87 9.67 3.97
CA ILE A 102 4.98 9.43 3.02
C ILE A 102 6.26 10.11 3.52
N GLN A 103 6.17 11.39 3.91
CA GLN A 103 7.33 12.09 4.46
C GLN A 103 7.87 11.42 5.71
N LYS A 104 6.98 10.99 6.61
CA LYS A 104 7.37 10.29 7.83
C LYS A 104 8.11 8.98 7.53
N GLY A 105 7.68 8.20 6.55
CA GLY A 105 8.40 7.00 6.11
C GLY A 105 9.82 7.30 5.63
N ILE A 106 10.01 8.42 4.90
CA ILE A 106 11.33 8.88 4.48
C ILE A 106 12.19 9.25 5.70
N ASP A 107 11.60 10.01 6.64
CA ASP A 107 12.29 10.49 7.84
C ASP A 107 12.67 9.34 8.80
N GLU A 108 11.88 8.26 8.83
CA GLU A 108 12.14 7.02 9.57
C GLU A 108 13.20 6.12 8.90
N GLY A 109 13.66 6.48 7.69
CA GLY A 109 14.71 5.78 6.97
C GLY A 109 14.25 4.68 6.03
N ALA A 110 12.94 4.57 5.74
CA ALA A 110 12.48 3.69 4.67
C ALA A 110 13.01 4.17 3.30
N LYS A 111 13.49 3.23 2.49
CA LYS A 111 14.05 3.53 1.17
C LYS A 111 12.93 3.82 0.17
N LEU A 112 12.81 5.07 -0.26
CA LEU A 112 11.88 5.44 -1.32
C LEU A 112 12.33 4.83 -2.66
N VAL A 113 11.53 3.95 -3.22
CA VAL A 113 11.82 3.25 -4.50
C VAL A 113 11.18 3.97 -5.68
N ALA A 114 9.93 4.41 -5.51
CA ALA A 114 9.17 5.14 -6.53
C ALA A 114 8.13 6.05 -5.88
N GLY A 115 7.63 7.04 -6.59
CA GLY A 115 6.61 7.97 -6.13
C GLY A 115 7.15 9.06 -5.21
N GLY A 116 6.70 9.08 -3.95
CA GLY A 116 7.08 10.09 -2.96
C GLY A 116 6.06 11.22 -2.81
N THR A 117 6.46 12.27 -2.12
CA THR A 117 5.62 13.42 -1.86
C THR A 117 5.32 14.27 -3.11
N GLY A 118 4.34 15.15 -2.99
CA GLY A 118 3.90 16.03 -4.08
C GLY A 118 2.88 15.38 -5.01
N LYS A 119 2.47 16.13 -6.01
CA LYS A 119 1.51 15.68 -7.03
C LYS A 119 2.22 15.08 -8.24
N PRO A 120 1.56 14.21 -9.01
CA PRO A 120 2.04 13.79 -10.33
C PRO A 120 2.18 14.99 -11.27
N ASP A 121 3.12 14.91 -12.20
CA ASP A 121 3.38 15.98 -13.18
C ASP A 121 2.14 16.26 -14.03
N GLY A 122 1.84 17.54 -14.25
CA GLY A 122 0.68 17.98 -15.02
C GLY A 122 -0.67 17.88 -14.31
N LEU A 123 -0.73 17.45 -13.06
CA LEU A 123 -1.96 17.31 -12.25
C LEU A 123 -1.98 18.30 -11.07
N ASP A 124 -1.82 19.59 -11.36
CA ASP A 124 -1.73 20.64 -10.33
C ASP A 124 -3.04 20.87 -9.56
N LYS A 125 -4.20 20.57 -10.21
CA LYS A 125 -5.52 20.71 -9.62
C LYS A 125 -6.07 19.35 -9.19
N GLY A 126 -6.68 19.31 -8.01
CA GLY A 126 -7.22 18.07 -7.41
C GLY A 126 -6.23 17.40 -6.43
N TYR A 127 -6.68 16.32 -5.82
CA TYR A 127 -5.97 15.63 -4.73
C TYR A 127 -5.29 14.35 -5.24
N PHE A 128 -4.48 14.48 -6.28
CA PHE A 128 -3.77 13.37 -6.88
C PHE A 128 -2.51 13.01 -6.09
N VAL A 129 -2.31 11.72 -5.85
CA VAL A 129 -1.17 11.17 -5.12
C VAL A 129 -0.38 10.26 -6.05
N LYS A 130 0.95 10.36 -6.01
CA LYS A 130 1.83 9.43 -6.73
C LYS A 130 1.77 8.05 -6.10
N PRO A 131 1.55 6.97 -6.87
CA PRO A 131 1.80 5.62 -6.37
C PRO A 131 3.21 5.55 -5.79
N THR A 132 3.30 5.13 -4.53
CA THR A 132 4.53 5.21 -3.76
C THR A 132 4.93 3.85 -3.23
N VAL A 133 6.19 3.48 -3.39
CA VAL A 133 6.76 2.23 -2.86
C VAL A 133 7.93 2.55 -1.95
N PHE A 134 7.89 1.99 -0.76
CA PHE A 134 8.99 1.95 0.18
C PHE A 134 9.59 0.55 0.27
N ALA A 135 10.90 0.45 0.17
CA ALA A 135 11.70 -0.73 0.47
C ALA A 135 12.40 -0.61 1.84
N ASP A 136 12.98 -1.71 2.29
CA ASP A 136 13.73 -1.80 3.54
C ASP A 136 12.91 -1.31 4.75
N VAL A 137 11.59 -1.53 4.68
CA VAL A 137 10.67 -1.13 5.74
C VAL A 137 10.77 -2.11 6.90
N ASN A 138 10.92 -1.56 8.11
CA ASN A 138 10.73 -2.31 9.34
C ASN A 138 9.25 -2.22 9.75
N ASN A 139 8.69 -3.33 10.26
CA ASN A 139 7.29 -3.37 10.66
C ASN A 139 6.92 -2.39 11.79
N ASP A 140 7.88 -1.82 12.50
CA ASP A 140 7.68 -0.79 13.52
C ASP A 140 7.54 0.64 12.97
N MET A 141 7.89 0.85 11.69
CA MET A 141 7.75 2.16 11.03
C MET A 141 6.27 2.52 10.84
N ASP A 142 5.95 3.80 10.94
CA ASP A 142 4.57 4.28 10.78
C ASP A 142 3.93 3.90 9.45
N VAL A 143 4.72 3.87 8.37
CA VAL A 143 4.25 3.43 7.04
C VAL A 143 3.83 1.96 7.00
N ALA A 144 4.34 1.13 7.93
CA ALA A 144 3.94 -0.27 8.11
C ALA A 144 2.81 -0.44 9.14
N ARG A 145 2.72 0.44 10.15
CA ARG A 145 1.75 0.36 11.24
C ARG A 145 0.43 1.07 10.97
N THR A 146 0.47 2.21 10.29
CA THR A 146 -0.68 3.08 10.11
C THR A 146 -1.42 2.79 8.81
N GLU A 147 -2.75 2.70 8.85
CA GLU A 147 -3.57 2.70 7.65
C GLU A 147 -3.50 4.08 6.97
N ILE A 148 -2.75 4.15 5.87
CA ILE A 148 -2.54 5.39 5.11
C ILE A 148 -3.79 5.77 4.33
N PHE A 149 -4.51 4.76 3.78
CA PHE A 149 -5.67 4.90 2.90
C PHE A 149 -5.33 5.73 1.66
N GLY A 150 -4.22 5.36 1.04
CA GLY A 150 -3.62 5.98 -0.15
C GLY A 150 -2.77 4.95 -0.90
N PRO A 151 -2.30 5.28 -2.12
CA PRO A 151 -1.56 4.35 -2.97
C PRO A 151 -0.09 4.24 -2.50
N VAL A 152 0.11 3.72 -1.30
CA VAL A 152 1.43 3.58 -0.65
C VAL A 152 1.65 2.15 -0.21
N LEU A 153 2.69 1.53 -0.75
CA LEU A 153 3.10 0.16 -0.51
C LEU A 153 4.39 0.11 0.29
N SER A 154 4.39 -0.64 1.39
CA SER A 154 5.56 -0.91 2.22
C SER A 154 6.06 -2.32 1.97
N VAL A 155 7.32 -2.48 1.57
CA VAL A 155 7.93 -3.79 1.27
C VAL A 155 8.89 -4.17 2.40
N ILE A 156 8.65 -5.35 2.97
CA ILE A 156 9.35 -5.88 4.14
C ILE A 156 9.98 -7.21 3.76
N PRO A 157 11.30 -7.41 3.90
CA PRO A 157 11.92 -8.71 3.68
C PRO A 157 11.63 -9.67 4.84
N PHE A 158 11.57 -10.98 4.55
CA PHE A 158 11.54 -12.03 5.55
C PHE A 158 12.46 -13.21 5.14
N GLU A 159 12.92 -13.99 6.09
CA GLU A 159 13.82 -15.15 5.86
C GLU A 159 13.09 -16.48 5.95
N THR A 160 12.10 -16.60 6.84
CA THR A 160 11.36 -17.84 7.07
C THR A 160 9.85 -17.63 7.07
N GLU A 161 9.10 -18.70 6.83
CA GLU A 161 7.64 -18.67 6.88
C GLU A 161 7.12 -18.21 8.25
N GLU A 162 7.73 -18.69 9.33
CA GLU A 162 7.37 -18.30 10.70
C GLU A 162 7.56 -16.80 10.93
N GLU A 163 8.63 -16.23 10.38
CA GLU A 163 8.88 -14.79 10.43
C GLU A 163 7.81 -14.02 9.65
N ALA A 164 7.48 -14.46 8.43
CA ALA A 164 6.43 -13.85 7.62
C ALA A 164 5.09 -13.84 8.35
N ILE A 165 4.70 -14.97 8.94
CA ILE A 165 3.47 -15.09 9.73
C ILE A 165 3.51 -14.16 10.95
N LYS A 166 4.63 -14.08 11.65
CA LYS A 166 4.80 -13.18 12.79
C LYS A 166 4.64 -11.72 12.38
N ILE A 167 5.32 -11.28 11.32
CA ILE A 167 5.21 -9.91 10.82
C ILE A 167 3.79 -9.61 10.33
N ALA A 168 3.15 -10.54 9.62
CA ALA A 168 1.79 -10.37 9.12
C ALA A 168 0.79 -10.13 10.26
N ASN A 169 0.93 -10.87 11.36
CA ASN A 169 0.06 -10.80 12.53
C ASN A 169 0.44 -9.68 13.52
N ASP A 170 1.62 -9.10 13.40
CA ASP A 170 2.07 -8.01 14.27
C ASP A 170 1.48 -6.66 13.79
N THR A 171 0.19 -6.50 14.02
CA THR A 171 -0.61 -5.32 13.66
C THR A 171 -1.87 -5.28 14.52
N ASP A 172 -2.39 -4.08 14.77
CA ASP A 172 -3.68 -3.87 15.46
C ASP A 172 -4.90 -4.09 14.55
N TYR A 173 -4.66 -4.35 13.27
CA TYR A 173 -5.69 -4.60 12.26
C TYR A 173 -5.86 -6.09 12.01
N GLY A 174 -7.06 -6.53 11.62
CA GLY A 174 -7.38 -7.93 11.44
C GLY A 174 -8.37 -8.20 10.30
N LEU A 175 -8.31 -7.44 9.21
CA LEU A 175 -9.32 -7.54 8.16
C LEU A 175 -9.00 -8.65 7.12
N THR A 176 -7.86 -8.54 6.41
CA THR A 176 -7.45 -9.50 5.36
C THR A 176 -5.94 -9.59 5.22
N ASN A 177 -5.46 -10.78 4.78
CA ASN A 177 -4.12 -11.01 4.26
C ASN A 177 -4.21 -11.80 2.94
N TYR A 178 -3.16 -11.81 2.15
CA TYR A 178 -3.07 -12.47 0.85
C TYR A 178 -1.82 -13.33 0.74
#